data_dbc984c807854ac02b8de3c1cdb35ebd
#
_entry.id   dbc984c807854ac02b8de3c1cdb35ebd
#
_cell.length_a   1.000
_cell.length_b   1.000
_cell.length_c   1.000
_cell.angle_alpha   90.00
_cell.angle_beta   90.00
_cell.angle_gamma   90.00
#
_symmetry.space_group_name_H-M   'P 1'
#
loop_
_entity.id
_entity.type
_entity.pdbx_description
1 polymer ?
#
loop_
_entity_poly.entity_id
_entity_poly.type
_entity_poly.pdbx_seq_one_letter_code
_entity_poly.pdbx_strand_id
1 'polypeptide(L)'
;MPPILLNKHYTEPSVFTAENLLREARRQKGVERANAPRICVLDPDGDIVRWLVWTSRAERDPQWACYHTDLYTFTQEEMRLGIVGGAVGGSFAVLVAEELFASGCELLISMTSAGQIVPIADPPYFVLIERALRDEGTSYHYLPPAEFSHLAPGFLSMFEKVLESSGGASLMPPE
;
A
#
# COMPACT_ATOMS: atom_id res chain seq x y z
N MET A 1 -2.33 -26.74 8.37
CA MET A 1 -2.13 -25.32 8.77
C MET A 1 -0.83 -25.24 9.53
N PRO A 2 0.04 -24.24 9.27
CA PRO A 2 1.29 -24.05 10.02
C PRO A 2 1.01 -23.87 11.53
N PRO A 3 1.86 -24.42 12.42
CA PRO A 3 1.64 -24.36 13.87
C PRO A 3 1.45 -22.94 14.43
N ILE A 4 2.14 -21.95 13.89
CA ILE A 4 2.05 -20.56 14.32
C ILE A 4 0.65 -19.94 14.09
N LEU A 5 -0.17 -20.51 13.22
CA LEU A 5 -1.54 -20.06 12.94
C LEU A 5 -2.59 -20.85 13.75
N LEU A 6 -2.19 -21.89 14.47
CA LEU A 6 -3.08 -22.59 15.40
C LEU A 6 -3.39 -21.67 16.57
N ASN A 7 -4.65 -21.58 16.93
CA ASN A 7 -5.14 -20.71 18.02
C ASN A 7 -4.87 -19.21 17.82
N LYS A 8 -4.86 -18.75 16.58
CA LYS A 8 -4.71 -17.32 16.26
C LYS A 8 -5.94 -16.53 16.70
N HIS A 9 -5.73 -15.45 17.44
CA HIS A 9 -6.76 -14.54 17.92
C HIS A 9 -6.74 -13.25 17.08
N TYR A 10 -7.46 -13.24 15.96
CA TYR A 10 -7.42 -12.14 14.97
C TYR A 10 -7.97 -10.81 15.48
N THR A 11 -8.80 -10.83 16.52
CA THR A 11 -9.41 -9.62 17.11
C THR A 11 -8.60 -9.03 18.27
N GLU A 12 -7.59 -9.75 18.73
CA GLU A 12 -6.74 -9.27 19.82
C GLU A 12 -5.65 -8.34 19.30
N PRO A 13 -5.31 -7.28 20.05
CA PRO A 13 -4.24 -6.37 19.65
C PRO A 13 -2.89 -7.10 19.64
N SER A 14 -2.06 -6.76 18.66
CA SER A 14 -0.70 -7.28 18.57
C SER A 14 0.19 -6.69 19.67
N VAL A 15 1.07 -7.50 20.25
CA VAL A 15 2.10 -7.03 21.18
C VAL A 15 3.12 -6.12 20.48
N PHE A 16 3.47 -6.47 19.26
CA PHE A 16 4.27 -5.62 18.38
C PHE A 16 3.34 -4.74 17.55
N THR A 17 3.62 -3.44 17.53
CA THR A 17 2.85 -2.47 16.74
C THR A 17 3.78 -1.57 15.97
N ALA A 18 3.36 -1.14 14.78
CA ALA A 18 4.10 -0.19 13.96
C ALA A 18 4.33 1.15 14.69
N GLU A 19 3.41 1.58 15.54
CA GLU A 19 3.58 2.80 16.33
C GLU A 19 4.75 2.69 17.32
N ASN A 20 4.89 1.53 17.99
CA ASN A 20 6.01 1.29 18.91
C ASN A 20 7.34 1.21 18.16
N LEU A 21 7.35 0.58 16.98
CA LEU A 21 8.53 0.52 16.10
C LEU A 21 8.96 1.93 15.68
N LEU A 22 8.03 2.72 15.18
CA LEU A 22 8.30 4.09 14.74
C LEU A 22 8.72 5.01 15.89
N ARG A 23 8.16 4.82 17.10
CA ARG A 23 8.61 5.56 18.29
C ARG A 23 10.09 5.32 18.56
N GLU A 24 10.52 4.06 18.51
CA GLU A 24 11.92 3.70 18.73
C GLU A 24 12.80 4.18 17.58
N ALA A 25 12.35 4.05 16.34
CA ALA A 25 13.04 4.55 15.17
C ALA A 25 13.27 6.08 15.24
N ARG A 26 12.25 6.84 15.63
CA ARG A 26 12.36 8.29 15.86
C ARG A 26 13.40 8.62 16.92
N ARG A 27 13.36 7.90 18.05
CA ARG A 27 14.34 8.09 19.12
C ARG A 27 15.77 7.87 18.63
N GLN A 28 16.01 6.83 17.84
CA GLN A 28 17.34 6.49 17.32
C GLN A 28 17.82 7.45 16.23
N LYS A 29 16.91 7.90 15.37
CA LYS A 29 17.24 8.83 14.27
C LYS A 29 17.26 10.31 14.71
N GLY A 30 16.79 10.61 15.92
CA GLY A 30 16.70 11.98 16.40
C GLY A 30 15.69 12.84 15.63
N VAL A 31 14.62 12.22 15.10
CA VAL A 31 13.55 12.92 14.38
C VAL A 31 12.29 13.01 15.22
N GLU A 32 11.55 14.11 15.05
CA GLU A 32 10.28 14.32 15.73
C GLU A 32 9.13 13.53 15.05
N ARG A 33 8.02 13.43 15.77
CA ARG A 33 6.80 12.84 15.20
C ARG A 33 6.22 13.80 14.15
N ALA A 34 6.09 13.32 12.93
CA ALA A 34 5.35 13.99 11.87
C ALA A 34 4.32 13.03 11.26
N ASN A 35 3.27 13.60 10.67
CA ASN A 35 2.27 12.82 9.97
C ASN A 35 2.67 12.64 8.51
N ALA A 36 2.54 11.41 8.03
CA ALA A 36 2.55 11.15 6.60
C ALA A 36 1.35 11.85 5.93
N PRO A 37 1.40 12.07 4.62
CA PRO A 37 0.22 12.50 3.88
C PRO A 37 -0.96 11.52 4.07
N ARG A 38 -2.18 12.05 4.07
CA ARG A 38 -3.40 11.25 4.26
C ARG A 38 -3.60 10.20 3.16
N ILE A 39 -3.08 10.49 1.97
CA ILE A 39 -3.11 9.57 0.82
C ILE A 39 -1.67 9.25 0.46
N CYS A 40 -1.35 7.96 0.42
CA CYS A 40 -0.04 7.48 0.04
C CYS A 40 -0.12 6.43 -1.07
N VAL A 41 0.93 6.38 -1.87
CA VAL A 41 1.15 5.35 -2.90
C VAL A 41 2.26 4.42 -2.43
N LEU A 42 2.03 3.13 -2.52
CA LEU A 42 3.06 2.12 -2.44
C LEU A 42 3.43 1.72 -3.87
N ASP A 43 4.68 1.95 -4.23
CA ASP A 43 5.26 1.71 -5.54
C ASP A 43 6.31 0.58 -5.42
N PRO A 44 5.91 -0.70 -5.41
CA PRO A 44 6.85 -1.81 -5.23
C PRO A 44 7.99 -1.81 -6.24
N ASP A 45 7.74 -1.47 -7.49
CA ASP A 45 8.77 -1.42 -8.55
C ASP A 45 9.73 -0.23 -8.36
N GLY A 46 9.29 0.83 -7.69
CA GLY A 46 10.05 2.05 -7.47
C GLY A 46 10.19 2.93 -8.71
N ASP A 47 9.52 2.62 -9.80
CA ASP A 47 9.63 3.37 -11.06
C ASP A 47 9.00 4.75 -10.97
N ILE A 48 7.87 4.85 -10.30
CA ILE A 48 7.14 6.11 -10.11
C ILE A 48 7.96 7.03 -9.20
N VAL A 49 8.48 6.51 -8.09
CA VAL A 49 9.35 7.29 -7.18
C VAL A 49 10.56 7.79 -7.93
N ARG A 50 11.27 6.91 -8.67
CA ARG A 50 12.45 7.31 -9.45
C ARG A 50 12.14 8.43 -10.44
N TRP A 51 11.03 8.32 -11.16
CA TRP A 51 10.60 9.33 -12.12
C TRP A 51 10.26 10.65 -11.44
N LEU A 52 9.50 10.63 -10.35
CA LEU A 52 9.13 11.83 -9.58
C LEU A 52 10.38 12.56 -9.03
N VAL A 53 11.33 11.81 -8.50
CA VAL A 53 12.60 12.37 -8.00
C VAL A 53 13.45 12.92 -9.14
N TRP A 54 13.61 12.16 -10.22
CA TRP A 54 14.39 12.58 -11.38
C TRP A 54 13.85 13.85 -12.03
N THR A 55 12.53 14.00 -12.05
CA THR A 55 11.85 15.21 -12.59
C THR A 55 11.71 16.35 -11.56
N SER A 56 12.28 16.20 -10.37
CA SER A 56 12.19 17.17 -9.26
C SER A 56 10.74 17.48 -8.85
N ARG A 57 9.85 16.51 -8.98
CA ARG A 57 8.43 16.62 -8.59
C ARG A 57 8.14 16.07 -7.21
N ALA A 58 9.06 15.31 -6.61
CA ALA A 58 8.92 14.80 -5.25
C ALA A 58 10.14 15.15 -4.41
N GLU A 59 9.91 15.38 -3.12
CA GLU A 59 10.93 15.66 -2.12
C GLU A 59 10.89 14.57 -1.04
N ARG A 60 12.08 14.17 -0.57
CA ARG A 60 12.22 13.22 0.53
C ARG A 60 11.71 13.85 1.82
N ASP A 61 10.84 13.13 2.55
CA ASP A 61 10.39 13.56 3.86
C ASP A 61 11.45 13.23 4.93
N PRO A 62 12.09 14.24 5.53
CA PRO A 62 13.15 14.02 6.52
C PRO A 62 12.62 13.49 7.86
N GLN A 63 11.33 13.58 8.12
CA GLN A 63 10.69 13.12 9.35
C GLN A 63 10.22 11.65 9.27
N TRP A 64 10.32 11.02 8.10
CA TRP A 64 9.99 9.63 7.96
C TRP A 64 10.96 8.73 8.73
N ALA A 65 10.46 8.07 9.75
CA ALA A 65 11.31 7.34 10.70
C ALA A 65 11.54 5.87 10.33
N CYS A 66 10.82 5.30 9.36
CA CYS A 66 11.00 3.91 8.94
C CYS A 66 12.48 3.56 8.73
N TYR A 67 12.89 2.37 9.18
CA TYR A 67 14.28 1.93 9.06
C TYR A 67 14.68 1.54 7.64
N HIS A 68 13.72 1.17 6.82
CA HIS A 68 13.97 0.41 5.59
C HIS A 68 13.59 1.16 4.32
N THR A 69 12.81 2.23 4.45
CA THR A 69 12.29 2.98 3.29
C THR A 69 12.43 4.48 3.50
N ASP A 70 12.43 5.19 2.38
CA ASP A 70 12.23 6.64 2.34
C ASP A 70 10.78 6.93 1.92
N LEU A 71 10.16 7.92 2.55
CA LEU A 71 8.92 8.52 2.11
C LEU A 71 9.25 9.76 1.31
N TYR A 72 8.66 9.89 0.14
CA TYR A 72 8.69 11.11 -0.66
C TYR A 72 7.32 11.75 -0.66
N THR A 73 7.27 13.06 -0.77
CA THR A 73 6.03 13.82 -0.89
C THR A 73 6.00 14.57 -2.20
N PHE A 74 4.85 14.60 -2.84
CA PHE A 74 4.61 15.32 -4.08
C PHE A 74 3.20 15.93 -4.10
N THR A 75 2.95 16.84 -5.01
CA THR A 75 1.62 17.45 -5.16
C THR A 75 1.04 17.09 -6.51
N GLN A 76 -0.21 16.64 -6.49
CA GLN A 76 -1.00 16.38 -7.68
C GLN A 76 -2.39 17.02 -7.50
N GLU A 77 -2.81 17.89 -8.42
CA GLU A 77 -4.11 18.59 -8.35
C GLU A 77 -4.36 19.25 -6.99
N GLU A 78 -3.36 20.00 -6.49
CA GLU A 78 -3.36 20.67 -5.19
C GLU A 78 -3.37 19.75 -3.96
N MET A 79 -3.45 18.43 -4.15
CA MET A 79 -3.35 17.46 -3.06
C MET A 79 -1.90 17.07 -2.79
N ARG A 80 -1.50 17.11 -1.51
CA ARG A 80 -0.23 16.57 -1.06
C ARG A 80 -0.35 15.06 -0.86
N LEU A 81 0.46 14.32 -1.60
CA LEU A 81 0.50 12.86 -1.59
C LEU A 81 1.85 12.35 -1.08
N GLY A 82 1.84 11.17 -0.46
CA GLY A 82 3.05 10.43 -0.12
C GLY A 82 3.31 9.30 -1.11
N ILE A 83 4.57 8.91 -1.25
CA ILE A 83 4.95 7.73 -2.02
C ILE A 83 6.16 7.03 -1.42
N VAL A 84 6.08 5.70 -1.32
CA VAL A 84 7.17 4.84 -0.87
C VAL A 84 7.45 3.82 -1.97
N GLY A 85 8.71 3.75 -2.41
CA GLY A 85 9.15 2.81 -3.42
C GLY A 85 9.86 1.58 -2.85
N GLY A 86 9.92 0.50 -3.65
CA GLY A 86 10.76 -0.65 -3.41
C GLY A 86 10.29 -1.64 -2.32
N ALA A 87 9.07 -1.51 -1.83
CA ALA A 87 8.51 -2.43 -0.82
C ALA A 87 7.96 -3.69 -1.49
N VAL A 88 8.85 -4.57 -1.96
CA VAL A 88 8.51 -5.80 -2.67
C VAL A 88 8.29 -6.96 -1.70
N GLY A 89 7.24 -7.73 -1.94
CA GLY A 89 6.85 -8.90 -1.16
C GLY A 89 5.84 -8.59 -0.05
N GLY A 90 4.89 -9.50 0.15
CA GLY A 90 3.73 -9.28 1.03
C GLY A 90 4.11 -8.83 2.44
N SER A 91 5.07 -9.49 3.09
CA SER A 91 5.46 -9.15 4.47
C SER A 91 6.06 -7.75 4.58
N PHE A 92 6.89 -7.35 3.63
CA PHE A 92 7.53 -6.03 3.66
C PHE A 92 6.55 -4.92 3.27
N ALA A 93 5.72 -5.16 2.25
CA ALA A 93 4.68 -4.22 1.85
C ALA A 93 3.69 -3.94 3.00
N VAL A 94 3.29 -4.98 3.74
CA VAL A 94 2.40 -4.84 4.89
C VAL A 94 3.08 -4.11 6.04
N LEU A 95 4.34 -4.39 6.36
CA LEU A 95 5.08 -3.65 7.38
C LEU A 95 5.10 -2.14 7.07
N VAL A 96 5.42 -1.78 5.83
CA VAL A 96 5.43 -0.37 5.39
C VAL A 96 4.03 0.24 5.43
N ALA A 97 3.00 -0.52 5.04
CA ALA A 97 1.61 -0.07 5.12
C ALA A 97 1.19 0.22 6.57
N GLU A 98 1.50 -0.66 7.51
CA GLU A 98 1.23 -0.43 8.94
C GLU A 98 1.94 0.82 9.46
N GLU A 99 3.18 1.06 9.07
CA GLU A 99 3.93 2.26 9.45
C GLU A 99 3.33 3.54 8.86
N LEU A 100 2.86 3.50 7.60
CA LEU A 100 2.15 4.61 6.98
C LEU A 100 0.83 4.92 7.71
N PHE A 101 0.02 3.91 8.01
CA PHE A 101 -1.23 4.09 8.77
C PHE A 101 -0.96 4.61 10.20
N ALA A 102 0.03 4.07 10.89
CA ALA A 102 0.45 4.57 12.21
C ALA A 102 0.98 6.02 12.18
N SER A 103 1.40 6.49 11.00
CA SER A 103 1.84 7.87 10.76
C SER A 103 0.73 8.78 10.21
N GLY A 104 -0.52 8.34 10.15
CA GLY A 104 -1.67 9.17 9.76
C GLY A 104 -2.10 9.05 8.29
N CYS A 105 -1.57 8.10 7.53
CA CYS A 105 -2.14 7.74 6.24
C CYS A 105 -3.55 7.15 6.43
N GLU A 106 -4.50 7.57 5.60
CA GLU A 106 -5.90 7.13 5.64
C GLU A 106 -6.25 6.26 4.43
N LEU A 107 -5.59 6.50 3.30
CA LEU A 107 -5.76 5.75 2.07
C LEU A 107 -4.39 5.39 1.50
N LEU A 108 -4.16 4.09 1.32
CA LEU A 108 -2.97 3.56 0.67
C LEU A 108 -3.36 2.90 -0.65
N ILE A 109 -2.74 3.35 -1.74
CA ILE A 109 -2.92 2.80 -3.08
C ILE A 109 -1.62 2.10 -3.46
N SER A 110 -1.67 0.78 -3.66
CA SER A 110 -0.52 0.05 -4.19
C SER A 110 -0.59 0.00 -5.72
N MET A 111 0.47 0.49 -6.38
CA MET A 111 0.61 0.47 -7.84
C MET A 111 1.88 -0.25 -8.22
N THR A 112 1.76 -1.29 -9.04
CA THR A 112 2.89 -2.10 -9.50
C THR A 112 2.63 -2.62 -10.90
N SER A 113 3.68 -2.95 -11.63
CA SER A 113 3.55 -3.72 -12.86
C SER A 113 3.19 -5.18 -12.55
N ALA A 114 2.54 -5.83 -13.50
CA ALA A 114 2.18 -7.24 -13.39
C ALA A 114 2.28 -7.95 -14.73
N GLY A 115 2.65 -9.23 -14.69
CA GLY A 115 2.60 -10.11 -15.85
C GLY A 115 1.17 -10.53 -16.14
N GLN A 116 0.76 -10.44 -17.39
CA GLN A 116 -0.54 -10.93 -17.87
C GLN A 116 -0.44 -12.44 -18.11
N ILE A 117 -1.18 -13.25 -17.32
CA ILE A 117 -1.23 -14.71 -17.52
C ILE A 117 -2.23 -15.06 -18.61
N VAL A 118 -3.41 -14.45 -18.56
CA VAL A 118 -4.44 -14.58 -19.59
C VAL A 118 -4.59 -13.22 -20.28
N PRO A 119 -4.44 -13.15 -21.60
CA PRO A 119 -4.61 -11.89 -22.34
C PRO A 119 -6.07 -11.42 -22.25
N ILE A 120 -6.26 -10.20 -21.71
CA ILE A 120 -7.57 -9.54 -21.64
C ILE A 120 -7.65 -8.43 -22.68
N ALA A 121 -6.56 -7.69 -22.86
CA ALA A 121 -6.45 -6.57 -23.79
C ALA A 121 -4.99 -6.35 -24.18
N ASP A 122 -4.74 -5.53 -25.20
CA ASP A 122 -3.40 -5.09 -25.55
C ASP A 122 -2.90 -4.04 -24.53
N PRO A 123 -1.70 -4.22 -23.93
CA PRO A 123 -1.12 -3.22 -23.03
C PRO A 123 -0.84 -1.88 -23.74
N PRO A 124 -0.83 -0.76 -23.01
CA PRO A 124 -0.96 -0.63 -21.56
C PRO A 124 -2.41 -0.48 -21.09
N TYR A 125 -2.73 -1.14 -19.99
CA TYR A 125 -4.00 -0.93 -19.27
C TYR A 125 -3.82 -1.13 -17.76
N PHE A 126 -4.76 -0.62 -16.96
CA PHE A 126 -4.77 -0.79 -15.52
C PHE A 126 -5.78 -1.84 -15.11
N VAL A 127 -5.44 -2.61 -14.08
CA VAL A 127 -6.34 -3.57 -13.45
C VAL A 127 -6.59 -3.12 -12.01
N LEU A 128 -7.84 -2.90 -11.65
CA LEU A 128 -8.23 -2.76 -10.25
C LEU A 128 -8.40 -4.15 -9.65
N ILE A 129 -7.58 -4.48 -8.65
CA ILE A 129 -7.61 -5.78 -8.01
C ILE A 129 -8.79 -5.83 -7.02
N GLU A 130 -9.82 -6.58 -7.37
CA GLU A 130 -10.98 -6.82 -6.50
C GLU A 130 -10.70 -7.92 -5.48
N ARG A 131 -9.98 -8.96 -5.90
CA ARG A 131 -9.60 -10.10 -5.04
C ARG A 131 -8.22 -10.61 -5.38
N ALA A 132 -7.54 -11.15 -4.38
CA ALA A 132 -6.22 -11.74 -4.54
C ALA A 132 -6.17 -13.13 -3.90
N LEU A 133 -5.58 -14.10 -4.61
CA LEU A 133 -5.33 -15.44 -4.09
C LEU A 133 -4.35 -15.36 -2.92
N ARG A 134 -4.65 -16.06 -1.84
CA ARG A 134 -3.86 -16.09 -0.62
C ARG A 134 -2.91 -17.29 -0.62
N ASP A 135 -1.95 -17.29 -1.52
CA ASP A 135 -0.91 -18.33 -1.64
C ASP A 135 0.41 -17.96 -0.93
N GLU A 136 0.42 -16.81 -0.26
CA GLU A 136 1.53 -16.30 0.55
C GLU A 136 1.30 -16.55 2.07
N GLY A 137 2.23 -16.19 2.92
CA GLY A 137 2.13 -16.47 4.37
C GLY A 137 1.60 -15.31 5.21
N THR A 138 1.66 -14.07 4.73
CA THR A 138 1.43 -12.85 5.51
C THR A 138 -0.03 -12.63 5.83
N SER A 139 -0.92 -12.79 4.85
CA SER A 139 -2.36 -12.53 5.01
C SER A 139 -3.02 -13.41 6.07
N TYR A 140 -2.48 -14.60 6.32
CA TYR A 140 -2.96 -15.50 7.37
C TYR A 140 -2.70 -15.01 8.80
N HIS A 141 -1.88 -13.97 8.97
CA HIS A 141 -1.69 -13.31 10.26
C HIS A 141 -2.77 -12.26 10.54
N TYR A 142 -3.50 -11.81 9.53
CA TYR A 142 -4.51 -10.76 9.60
C TYR A 142 -5.94 -11.29 9.54
N LEU A 143 -6.18 -12.30 8.72
CA LEU A 143 -7.52 -12.85 8.48
C LEU A 143 -7.54 -14.37 8.62
N PRO A 144 -8.65 -14.95 9.07
CA PRO A 144 -8.85 -16.41 9.08
C PRO A 144 -8.55 -17.05 7.72
N PRO A 145 -8.20 -18.34 7.69
CA PRO A 145 -7.93 -19.04 6.42
C PRO A 145 -9.10 -18.94 5.45
N ALA A 146 -8.79 -18.47 4.25
CA ALA A 146 -9.68 -18.41 3.11
C ALA A 146 -8.82 -18.48 1.85
N GLU A 147 -9.41 -18.81 0.72
CA GLU A 147 -8.71 -18.89 -0.56
C GLU A 147 -8.31 -17.51 -1.09
N PHE A 148 -9.20 -16.53 -0.94
CA PHE A 148 -8.99 -15.16 -1.42
C PHE A 148 -9.09 -14.13 -0.29
N SER A 149 -8.39 -13.02 -0.47
CA SER A 149 -8.69 -11.75 0.18
C SER A 149 -9.44 -10.85 -0.81
N HIS A 150 -10.34 -10.03 -0.29
CA HIS A 150 -11.20 -9.18 -1.10
C HIS A 150 -10.99 -7.71 -0.76
N LEU A 151 -11.15 -6.85 -1.77
CA LEU A 151 -11.25 -5.42 -1.57
C LEU A 151 -12.43 -5.12 -0.63
N ALA A 152 -12.26 -4.17 0.29
CA ALA A 152 -13.33 -3.85 1.23
C ALA A 152 -14.59 -3.36 0.49
N PRO A 153 -15.78 -3.81 0.93
CA PRO A 153 -17.04 -3.39 0.32
C PRO A 153 -17.16 -1.86 0.27
N GLY A 154 -17.57 -1.33 -0.86
CA GLY A 154 -17.71 0.11 -1.10
C GLY A 154 -16.53 0.76 -1.83
N PHE A 155 -15.31 0.21 -1.76
CA PHE A 155 -14.19 0.75 -2.55
C PHE A 155 -14.43 0.55 -4.05
N LEU A 156 -14.91 -0.63 -4.47
CA LEU A 156 -15.19 -0.89 -5.87
C LEU A 156 -16.19 0.12 -6.43
N SER A 157 -17.34 0.30 -5.76
CA SER A 157 -18.36 1.26 -6.18
C SER A 157 -17.91 2.73 -6.13
N MET A 158 -16.95 3.05 -5.26
CA MET A 158 -16.32 4.37 -5.24
C MET A 158 -15.45 4.58 -6.48
N PHE A 159 -14.63 3.59 -6.83
CA PHE A 159 -13.78 3.64 -8.03
C PHE A 159 -14.60 3.69 -9.32
N GLU A 160 -15.66 2.90 -9.43
CA GLU A 160 -16.60 2.93 -10.56
C GLU A 160 -17.15 4.34 -10.80
N LYS A 161 -17.67 4.98 -9.75
CA LYS A 161 -18.18 6.35 -9.83
C LYS A 161 -17.13 7.38 -10.26
N VAL A 162 -15.89 7.25 -9.76
CA VAL A 162 -14.78 8.13 -10.14
C VAL A 162 -14.43 7.93 -11.62
N LEU A 163 -14.35 6.70 -12.09
CA LEU A 163 -14.06 6.40 -13.50
C LEU A 163 -15.15 6.90 -14.44
N GLU A 164 -16.42 6.70 -14.09
CA GLU A 164 -17.56 7.24 -14.84
C GLU A 164 -17.51 8.77 -14.92
N SER A 165 -17.20 9.44 -13.81
CA SER A 165 -17.16 10.91 -13.75
C SER A 165 -15.97 11.52 -14.49
N SER A 166 -14.87 10.78 -14.62
CA SER A 166 -13.64 11.23 -15.31
C SER A 166 -13.63 10.94 -16.82
N GLY A 167 -14.69 10.37 -17.37
CA GLY A 167 -14.76 9.96 -18.78
C GLY A 167 -13.78 8.82 -19.11
N GLY A 168 -13.27 8.15 -18.11
CA GLY A 168 -12.32 7.05 -18.20
C GLY A 168 -12.97 5.74 -18.62
N ALA A 169 -12.12 4.79 -18.97
CA ALA A 169 -12.49 3.50 -19.50
C ALA A 169 -13.46 2.73 -18.58
N SER A 170 -14.45 2.09 -19.18
CA SER A 170 -15.34 1.13 -18.52
C SER A 170 -14.53 0.01 -17.89
N LEU A 171 -14.86 -0.34 -16.64
CA LEU A 171 -14.39 -1.59 -16.04
C LEU A 171 -15.00 -2.74 -16.85
N MET A 172 -14.16 -3.56 -17.46
CA MET A 172 -14.64 -4.81 -18.04
C MET A 172 -14.83 -5.83 -16.91
N PRO A 173 -16.01 -6.46 -16.79
CA PRO A 173 -16.21 -7.52 -15.82
C PRO A 173 -15.26 -8.68 -16.13
N PRO A 174 -14.72 -9.38 -15.13
CA PRO A 174 -13.99 -10.63 -15.35
C PRO A 174 -14.95 -11.65 -15.95
N GLU A 175 -14.55 -12.29 -17.04
CA GLU A 175 -15.21 -13.49 -17.56
C GLU A 175 -14.97 -14.68 -16.64
#